data_e2ade4e44e1c86092e8b9a0129e2caa1
#
_entry.id   e2ade4e44e1c86092e8b9a0129e2caa1
#
_cell.length_a   1.000
_cell.length_b   1.000
_cell.length_c   1.000
_cell.angle_alpha   90.00
_cell.angle_beta   90.00
_cell.angle_gamma   90.00
#
_symmetry.space_group_name_H-M   'P 1'
#
loop_
_entity.id
_entity.type
_entity.pdbx_description
1 polymer ?
#
loop_
_entity_poly.entity_id
_entity_poly.type
_entity_poly.pdbx_seq_one_letter_code
_entity_poly.pdbx_strand_id
1 'polypeptide(L)'
;MCEKNKIEITEFERNNPFLIHAKLGAFLAKDKYKVEDPEILSAITWHTTGKEDMTLLEKIIYIADYIEPARNKAPHLTRLRKLAFTDIDECMYEILKDSMAYLSENPKTMDPMTEQAYQFLSLIHI
;
A
#
# COMPACT_ATOMS: atom_id res chain seq x y z
N MET A 1 -4.21 20.41 6.81
CA MET A 1 -5.48 19.98 6.20
C MET A 1 -6.12 18.80 6.89
N CYS A 2 -5.37 17.77 7.25
CA CYS A 2 -5.92 16.61 7.95
C CYS A 2 -6.51 16.96 9.31
N GLU A 3 -5.84 17.79 10.08
CA GLU A 3 -6.35 18.22 11.40
C GLU A 3 -7.66 19.00 11.29
N LYS A 4 -7.78 19.86 10.29
CA LYS A 4 -8.99 20.64 10.04
C LYS A 4 -10.19 19.75 9.72
N ASN A 5 -9.96 18.64 9.02
CA ASN A 5 -11.00 17.72 8.58
C ASN A 5 -11.14 16.49 9.47
N LYS A 6 -10.47 16.48 10.62
CA LYS A 6 -10.52 15.39 11.62
C LYS A 6 -10.13 14.02 11.05
N ILE A 7 -9.17 13.99 10.13
CA ILE A 7 -8.63 12.74 9.60
C ILE A 7 -7.67 12.15 10.64
N GLU A 8 -7.88 10.89 11.01
CA GLU A 8 -6.99 10.21 11.95
C GLU A 8 -5.62 9.96 11.35
N ILE A 9 -4.57 10.43 12.04
CA ILE A 9 -3.19 10.28 11.62
C ILE A 9 -2.43 9.56 12.73
N THR A 10 -1.71 8.49 12.38
CA THR A 10 -0.86 7.79 13.34
C THR A 10 0.37 8.62 13.67
N GLU A 11 1.03 8.30 14.79
CA GLU A 11 2.27 8.94 15.16
C GLU A 11 3.35 8.71 14.09
N PHE A 12 3.40 7.50 13.53
CA PHE A 12 4.33 7.19 12.44
C PHE A 12 4.09 8.10 11.22
N GLU A 13 2.83 8.32 10.86
CA GLU A 13 2.47 9.22 9.75
C GLU A 13 2.83 10.67 10.02
N ARG A 14 2.71 11.13 11.28
CA ARG A 14 3.16 12.49 11.65
C ARG A 14 4.66 12.67 11.45
N ASN A 15 5.43 11.62 11.74
CA ASN A 15 6.89 11.64 11.57
C ASN A 15 7.32 11.40 10.11
N ASN A 16 6.40 10.93 9.27
CA ASN A 16 6.63 10.67 7.85
C ASN A 16 5.47 11.24 7.03
N PRO A 17 5.38 12.59 6.91
CA PRO A 17 4.19 13.25 6.32
C PRO A 17 3.86 12.82 4.90
N PHE A 18 4.81 12.32 4.13
CA PHE A 18 4.55 11.86 2.76
C PHE A 18 3.57 10.68 2.73
N LEU A 19 3.39 9.95 3.84
CA LEU A 19 2.43 8.84 3.91
C LEU A 19 0.98 9.32 4.09
N ILE A 20 0.78 10.58 4.48
CA ILE A 20 -0.55 11.12 4.73
C ILE A 20 -1.35 11.28 3.43
N HIS A 21 -0.69 11.37 2.28
CA HIS A 21 -1.37 11.59 1.00
C HIS A 21 -2.44 10.55 0.69
N ALA A 22 -2.24 9.30 1.10
CA ALA A 22 -3.21 8.23 0.85
C ALA A 22 -4.50 8.45 1.62
N LYS A 23 -4.42 8.79 2.90
CA LYS A 23 -5.60 9.10 3.73
C LYS A 23 -6.28 10.37 3.25
N LEU A 24 -5.51 11.39 2.91
CA LEU A 24 -6.05 12.62 2.37
C LEU A 24 -6.74 12.39 1.03
N GLY A 25 -6.16 11.56 0.17
CA GLY A 25 -6.76 11.18 -1.11
C GLY A 25 -8.09 10.48 -0.94
N ALA A 26 -8.20 9.54 0.01
CA ALA A 26 -9.46 8.87 0.31
C ALA A 26 -10.51 9.85 0.83
N PHE A 27 -10.12 10.77 1.72
CA PHE A 27 -11.01 11.82 2.21
C PHE A 27 -11.55 12.68 1.06
N LEU A 28 -10.67 13.14 0.18
CA LEU A 28 -11.06 13.98 -0.95
C LEU A 28 -11.95 13.24 -1.94
N ALA A 29 -11.68 11.95 -2.17
CA ALA A 29 -12.52 11.14 -3.05
C ALA A 29 -13.95 11.07 -2.51
N LYS A 30 -14.11 10.90 -1.22
CA LYS A 30 -15.43 10.87 -0.59
C LYS A 30 -16.09 12.23 -0.55
N ASP A 31 -15.38 13.25 -0.11
CA ASP A 31 -15.95 14.58 0.13
C ASP A 31 -16.19 15.36 -1.15
N LYS A 32 -15.17 15.45 -2.01
CA LYS A 32 -15.22 16.26 -3.22
C LYS A 32 -15.81 15.53 -4.43
N TYR A 33 -15.45 14.25 -4.60
CA TYR A 33 -15.86 13.48 -5.77
C TYR A 33 -17.00 12.52 -5.49
N LYS A 34 -17.53 12.52 -4.26
CA LYS A 34 -18.71 11.76 -3.86
C LYS A 34 -18.57 10.24 -4.03
N VAL A 35 -17.37 9.72 -3.88
CA VAL A 35 -17.12 8.29 -3.87
C VAL A 35 -17.57 7.74 -2.52
N GLU A 36 -18.56 6.84 -2.52
CA GLU A 36 -19.14 6.30 -1.29
C GLU A 36 -18.81 4.82 -1.05
N ASP A 37 -18.30 4.11 -2.06
CA ASP A 37 -17.97 2.69 -1.94
C ASP A 37 -16.81 2.49 -0.95
N PRO A 38 -17.04 1.80 0.18
CA PRO A 38 -16.00 1.61 1.20
C PRO A 38 -14.78 0.86 0.68
N GLU A 39 -14.95 -0.08 -0.27
CA GLU A 39 -13.84 -0.84 -0.84
C GLU A 39 -12.93 0.05 -1.68
N ILE A 40 -13.51 0.98 -2.45
CA ILE A 40 -12.72 1.93 -3.24
C ILE A 40 -11.95 2.86 -2.31
N LEU A 41 -12.59 3.39 -1.27
CA LEU A 41 -11.95 4.27 -0.31
C LEU A 41 -10.83 3.55 0.45
N SER A 42 -11.06 2.30 0.82
CA SER A 42 -10.05 1.47 1.47
C SER A 42 -8.84 1.22 0.56
N ALA A 43 -9.08 0.95 -0.73
CA ALA A 43 -8.00 0.75 -1.70
C ALA A 43 -7.12 2.01 -1.81
N ILE A 44 -7.73 3.19 -1.83
CA ILE A 44 -6.98 4.44 -1.86
C ILE A 44 -6.17 4.62 -0.56
N THR A 45 -6.80 4.37 0.58
CA THR A 45 -6.17 4.54 1.89
C THR A 45 -4.91 3.70 2.05
N TRP A 46 -4.94 2.45 1.59
CA TRP A 46 -3.89 1.49 1.85
C TRP A 46 -2.97 1.20 0.65
N HIS A 47 -3.08 1.98 -0.43
CA HIS A 47 -2.30 1.70 -1.64
C HIS A 47 -0.78 1.89 -1.48
N THR A 48 -0.34 2.61 -0.46
CA THR A 48 1.08 2.87 -0.22
C THR A 48 1.70 1.84 0.72
N THR A 49 1.00 1.48 1.78
CA THR A 49 1.54 0.63 2.86
C THR A 49 1.09 -0.82 2.76
N GLY A 50 -0.09 -1.08 2.21
CA GLY A 50 -0.75 -2.36 2.34
C GLY A 50 -1.39 -2.51 3.72
N LYS A 51 -2.06 -3.61 3.94
CA LYS A 51 -2.63 -4.00 5.24
C LYS A 51 -2.83 -5.51 5.27
N GLU A 52 -3.21 -6.05 6.44
CA GLU A 52 -3.58 -7.45 6.54
C GLU A 52 -4.86 -7.74 5.76
N ASP A 53 -4.93 -8.95 5.20
CA ASP A 53 -6.15 -9.49 4.56
C ASP A 53 -6.79 -8.51 3.56
N MET A 54 -6.01 -8.08 2.58
CA MET A 54 -6.48 -7.14 1.57
C MET A 54 -7.51 -7.79 0.64
N THR A 55 -8.54 -7.02 0.25
CA THR A 55 -9.49 -7.44 -0.78
C THR A 55 -8.79 -7.49 -2.14
N LEU A 56 -9.44 -8.13 -3.12
CA LEU A 56 -8.87 -8.18 -4.48
C LEU A 56 -8.64 -6.78 -5.05
N LEU A 57 -9.59 -5.88 -4.87
CA LEU A 57 -9.45 -4.50 -5.37
C LEU A 57 -8.28 -3.77 -4.69
N GLU A 58 -8.12 -3.93 -3.38
CA GLU A 58 -7.01 -3.34 -2.66
C GLU A 58 -5.66 -3.85 -3.18
N LYS A 59 -5.56 -5.15 -3.46
CA LYS A 59 -4.36 -5.76 -4.05
C LYS A 59 -4.08 -5.23 -5.45
N ILE A 60 -5.11 -5.13 -6.28
CA ILE A 60 -4.97 -4.62 -7.66
C ILE A 60 -4.42 -3.20 -7.66
N ILE A 61 -4.98 -2.32 -6.84
CA ILE A 61 -4.55 -0.92 -6.78
C ILE A 61 -3.12 -0.81 -6.23
N TYR A 62 -2.81 -1.56 -5.17
CA TYR A 62 -1.47 -1.57 -4.59
C TYR A 62 -0.42 -2.03 -5.62
N ILE A 63 -0.69 -3.14 -6.30
CA ILE A 63 0.23 -3.69 -7.29
C ILE A 63 0.36 -2.77 -8.50
N ALA A 64 -0.77 -2.25 -9.01
CA ALA A 64 -0.77 -1.36 -10.18
C ALA A 64 0.10 -0.12 -9.92
N ASP A 65 0.02 0.45 -8.74
CA ASP A 65 0.86 1.59 -8.37
C ASP A 65 2.34 1.21 -8.34
N TYR A 66 2.66 0.04 -7.78
CA TYR A 66 4.04 -0.40 -7.63
C TYR A 66 4.71 -0.73 -8.98
N ILE A 67 3.98 -1.36 -9.91
CA ILE A 67 4.54 -1.82 -11.19
C ILE A 67 4.26 -0.87 -12.35
N GLU A 68 3.78 0.36 -12.08
CA GLU A 68 3.43 1.28 -13.14
C GLU A 68 4.59 1.45 -14.14
N PRO A 69 4.28 1.68 -15.46
CA PRO A 69 5.30 1.59 -16.51
C PRO A 69 6.51 2.53 -16.36
N ALA A 70 6.33 3.69 -15.73
CA ALA A 70 7.42 4.64 -15.55
C ALA A 70 8.38 4.23 -14.41
N ARG A 71 7.98 3.31 -13.54
CA ARG A 71 8.86 2.83 -12.47
C ARG A 71 9.92 1.90 -13.06
N ASN A 72 11.18 2.17 -12.77
CA ASN A 72 12.31 1.40 -13.34
C ASN A 72 13.45 1.13 -12.36
N LYS A 73 13.34 1.60 -11.12
CA LYS A 73 14.41 1.45 -10.12
C LYS A 73 14.17 0.37 -9.08
N ALA A 74 12.94 -0.12 -8.95
CA ALA A 74 12.65 -1.19 -8.01
C ALA A 74 13.17 -2.53 -8.57
N PRO A 75 13.60 -3.48 -7.69
CA PRO A 75 14.08 -4.78 -8.15
C PRO A 75 12.93 -5.65 -8.67
N HIS A 76 13.27 -6.59 -9.54
CA HIS A 76 12.37 -7.65 -9.99
C HIS A 76 11.10 -7.19 -10.73
N LEU A 77 11.07 -5.97 -11.28
CA LEU A 77 9.86 -5.44 -11.93
C LEU A 77 9.38 -6.31 -13.09
N THR A 78 10.29 -6.86 -13.92
CA THR A 78 9.89 -7.72 -15.03
C THR A 78 9.14 -8.96 -14.54
N ARG A 79 9.64 -9.59 -13.49
CA ARG A 79 8.99 -10.75 -12.89
C ARG A 79 7.64 -10.37 -12.23
N LEU A 80 7.61 -9.26 -11.50
CA LEU A 80 6.42 -8.80 -10.82
C LEU A 80 5.30 -8.46 -11.80
N ARG A 81 5.64 -7.87 -12.95
CA ARG A 81 4.66 -7.55 -13.98
C ARG A 81 4.03 -8.81 -14.58
N LYS A 82 4.77 -9.91 -14.68
CA LYS A 82 4.21 -11.19 -15.09
C LYS A 82 3.33 -11.79 -14.00
N LEU A 83 3.79 -11.78 -12.75
CA LEU A 83 3.03 -12.33 -11.63
C LEU A 83 1.71 -11.60 -11.40
N ALA A 84 1.66 -10.30 -11.67
CA ALA A 84 0.43 -9.53 -11.52
C ALA A 84 -0.75 -10.10 -12.31
N PHE A 85 -0.47 -10.75 -13.42
CA PHE A 85 -1.50 -11.34 -14.28
C PHE A 85 -1.65 -12.85 -14.12
N THR A 86 -0.80 -13.51 -13.35
CA THR A 86 -0.83 -14.96 -13.18
C THR A 86 -1.09 -15.41 -11.76
N ASP A 87 -0.55 -14.71 -10.77
CA ASP A 87 -0.73 -15.03 -9.35
C ASP A 87 -0.60 -13.75 -8.53
N ILE A 88 -1.75 -13.13 -8.26
CA ILE A 88 -1.78 -11.84 -7.58
C ILE A 88 -1.27 -11.91 -6.13
N ASP A 89 -1.52 -13.02 -5.45
CA ASP A 89 -1.07 -13.18 -4.05
C ASP A 89 0.44 -13.36 -3.97
N GLU A 90 1.02 -14.13 -4.90
CA GLU A 90 2.47 -14.26 -5.00
C GLU A 90 3.11 -12.92 -5.35
N CYS A 91 2.49 -12.16 -6.26
CA CYS A 91 2.95 -10.82 -6.63
C CYS A 91 2.98 -9.90 -5.40
N MET A 92 1.89 -9.86 -4.63
CA MET A 92 1.82 -9.08 -3.40
C MET A 92 2.90 -9.49 -2.41
N TYR A 93 3.06 -10.80 -2.20
CA TYR A 93 4.06 -11.32 -1.26
C TYR A 93 5.48 -10.86 -1.66
N GLU A 94 5.83 -10.99 -2.94
CA GLU A 94 7.16 -10.61 -3.40
C GLU A 94 7.41 -9.10 -3.34
N ILE A 95 6.39 -8.28 -3.65
CA ILE A 95 6.49 -6.83 -3.51
C ILE A 95 6.75 -6.46 -2.05
N LEU A 96 5.98 -7.04 -1.14
CA LEU A 96 6.14 -6.75 0.29
C LEU A 96 7.48 -7.26 0.82
N LYS A 97 7.94 -8.41 0.35
CA LYS A 97 9.25 -8.95 0.71
C LYS A 97 10.37 -8.00 0.28
N ASP A 98 10.32 -7.51 -0.95
CA ASP A 98 11.31 -6.56 -1.45
C ASP A 98 11.23 -5.23 -0.70
N SER A 99 10.02 -4.77 -0.38
CA SER A 99 9.82 -3.55 0.40
C SER A 99 10.37 -3.68 1.81
N MET A 100 10.17 -4.82 2.46
CA MET A 100 10.72 -5.08 3.79
C MET A 100 12.23 -5.09 3.76
N ALA A 101 12.85 -5.70 2.74
CA ALA A 101 14.30 -5.72 2.59
C ALA A 101 14.86 -4.30 2.42
N TYR A 102 14.19 -3.47 1.62
CA TYR A 102 14.59 -2.07 1.41
C TYR A 102 14.43 -1.25 2.69
N LEU A 103 13.28 -1.37 3.36
CA LEU A 103 12.98 -0.58 4.56
C LEU A 103 13.76 -1.04 5.79
N SER A 104 14.25 -2.28 5.81
CA SER A 104 15.08 -2.76 6.93
C SER A 104 16.41 -2.01 7.04
N GLU A 105 16.88 -1.42 5.95
CA GLU A 105 18.06 -0.57 5.93
C GLU A 105 17.79 0.79 6.59
N ASN A 106 16.52 1.16 6.73
CA ASN A 106 16.11 2.40 7.36
C ASN A 106 14.82 2.18 8.17
N PRO A 107 14.94 1.57 9.38
CA PRO A 107 13.77 1.19 10.18
C PRO A 107 12.83 2.34 10.53
N LYS A 108 13.32 3.58 10.54
CA LYS A 108 12.50 4.75 10.86
C LYS A 108 11.44 5.04 9.80
N THR A 109 11.60 4.48 8.59
CA THR A 109 10.65 4.68 7.49
C THR A 109 9.72 3.49 7.28
N MET A 110 9.85 2.43 8.08
CA MET A 110 9.02 1.24 7.96
C MET A 110 7.68 1.45 8.66
N ASP A 111 6.59 1.49 7.87
CA ASP A 111 5.25 1.59 8.42
C ASP A 111 4.83 0.24 9.02
N PRO A 112 4.31 0.23 10.26
CA PRO A 112 3.83 -1.01 10.88
C PRO A 112 2.78 -1.76 10.04
N MET A 113 1.97 -1.05 9.26
CA MET A 113 0.96 -1.68 8.40
C MET A 113 1.61 -2.50 7.27
N THR A 114 2.72 -2.02 6.71
CA THR A 114 3.48 -2.77 5.70
C THR A 114 4.03 -4.06 6.29
N GLU A 115 4.61 -3.98 7.48
CA GLU A 115 5.12 -5.16 8.18
C GLU A 115 4.01 -6.17 8.47
N GLN A 116 2.85 -5.71 8.94
CA GLN A 116 1.70 -6.57 9.20
C GLN A 116 1.20 -7.25 7.92
N ALA A 117 1.15 -6.51 6.81
CA ALA A 117 0.74 -7.07 5.52
C ALA A 117 1.71 -8.17 5.07
N TYR A 118 3.00 -7.95 5.20
CA TYR A 118 4.02 -8.94 4.86
C TYR A 118 3.90 -10.19 5.72
N GLN A 119 3.75 -10.03 7.03
CA GLN A 119 3.62 -11.16 7.96
C GLN A 119 2.37 -11.98 7.65
N PHE A 120 1.26 -11.34 7.36
CA PHE A 120 0.02 -12.02 7.00
C PHE A 120 0.21 -12.92 5.78
N LEU A 121 0.80 -12.38 4.71
CA LEU A 121 1.03 -13.15 3.49
C LEU A 121 2.08 -14.24 3.67
N SER A 122 3.07 -14.03 4.53
CA SER A 122 4.07 -15.04 4.85
C SER A 122 3.45 -16.29 5.46
N LEU A 123 2.40 -16.15 6.28
CA LEU A 123 1.70 -17.27 6.86
C LEU A 123 0.93 -18.08 5.82
N ILE A 124 0.43 -17.42 4.79
CA ILE A 124 -0.30 -18.09 3.71
C ILE A 124 0.64 -18.86 2.77
N HIS A 125 1.86 -18.36 2.58
CA HIS A 125 2.84 -18.92 1.64
C HIS A 125 3.83 -19.91 2.27
N ILE A 126 3.56 -20.39 3.46
CA ILE A 126 4.40 -21.41 4.11
C ILE A 126 4.27 -22.79 3.41
#